data_672af914b8ea940a702bb0a08e03b67e
#
_entry.id   672af914b8ea940a702bb0a08e03b67e
#
_cell.length_a   1.000
_cell.length_b   1.000
_cell.length_c   1.000
_cell.angle_alpha   90.00
_cell.angle_beta   90.00
_cell.angle_gamma   90.00
#
_symmetry.space_group_name_H-M   'P 1'
#
loop_
_entity.id
_entity.type
_entity.pdbx_description
1 polymer ?
#
loop_
_entity_poly.entity_id
_entity_poly.type
_entity_poly.pdbx_seq_one_letter_code
_entity_poly.pdbx_strand_id
1 'polypeptide(L)'
;LMEAKIYNLALLFRAKAFISPQLTPEDLKKLLIPVYGVLSAKNMNALADTRGLDEFLKLYNAGRAGQVYGARSADPADASEVSETRALYRAAQKLLHFSSTPQTVLAALLCLANLERSNIINVIEGVRYGLSPEQISAFLKY
;
A
#
# COMPACT_ATOMS: atom_id res chain seq x y z
N LEU A 1 -9.84 7.93 -1.10
CA LEU A 1 -9.67 7.29 -2.43
C LEU A 1 -8.28 6.64 -2.61
N MET A 2 -7.22 7.26 -2.09
CA MET A 2 -5.84 6.72 -2.15
C MET A 2 -5.71 5.47 -1.26
N GLU A 3 -6.19 5.53 -0.04
CA GLU A 3 -6.22 4.41 0.91
C GLU A 3 -6.94 3.19 0.34
N ALA A 4 -8.11 3.39 -0.29
CA ALA A 4 -8.84 2.29 -0.93
C ALA A 4 -8.03 1.58 -2.02
N LYS A 5 -7.21 2.32 -2.79
CA LYS A 5 -6.32 1.73 -3.81
C LYS A 5 -5.21 0.90 -3.19
N ILE A 6 -4.59 1.42 -2.13
CA ILE A 6 -3.54 0.71 -1.39
C ILE A 6 -4.13 -0.53 -0.73
N TYR A 7 -5.30 -0.40 -0.11
CA TYR A 7 -6.03 -1.53 0.48
C TYR A 7 -6.30 -2.64 -0.56
N ASN A 8 -6.82 -2.27 -1.74
CA ASN A 8 -7.07 -3.25 -2.80
C ASN A 8 -5.78 -3.94 -3.26
N LEU A 9 -4.68 -3.20 -3.43
CA LEU A 9 -3.40 -3.78 -3.81
C LEU A 9 -2.84 -4.72 -2.74
N ALA A 10 -2.96 -4.34 -1.48
CA ALA A 10 -2.55 -5.16 -0.34
C ALA A 10 -3.41 -6.43 -0.24
N LEU A 11 -4.73 -6.30 -0.41
CA LEU A 11 -5.65 -7.44 -0.42
C LEU A 11 -5.27 -8.44 -1.52
N LEU A 12 -5.06 -7.97 -2.75
CA LEU A 12 -4.66 -8.83 -3.86
C LEU A 12 -3.32 -9.49 -3.62
N PHE A 13 -2.32 -8.73 -3.13
CA PHE A 13 -1.01 -9.27 -2.80
C PHE A 13 -1.11 -10.38 -1.74
N ARG A 14 -1.79 -10.13 -0.62
CA ARG A 14 -1.98 -11.12 0.46
C ARG A 14 -2.73 -12.34 -0.03
N ALA A 15 -3.78 -12.16 -0.82
CA ALA A 15 -4.54 -13.26 -1.39
C ALA A 15 -3.65 -14.16 -2.28
N LYS A 16 -2.79 -13.57 -3.11
CA LYS A 16 -1.88 -14.33 -3.98
C LYS A 16 -0.72 -14.97 -3.20
N ALA A 17 -0.22 -14.31 -2.15
CA ALA A 17 0.90 -14.79 -1.36
C ALA A 17 0.53 -15.92 -0.38
N PHE A 18 -0.67 -15.84 0.24
CA PHE A 18 -0.99 -16.69 1.39
C PHE A 18 -2.25 -17.55 1.22
N ILE A 19 -3.18 -17.17 0.34
CA ILE A 19 -4.50 -17.81 0.26
C ILE A 19 -4.70 -18.57 -1.06
N SER A 20 -3.91 -18.26 -2.09
CA SER A 20 -3.96 -19.02 -3.35
C SER A 20 -3.56 -20.50 -3.11
N PRO A 21 -4.35 -21.51 -3.58
CA PRO A 21 -5.36 -21.45 -4.64
C PRO A 21 -6.83 -21.42 -4.18
N GLN A 22 -7.13 -21.11 -2.92
CA GLN A 22 -8.48 -21.26 -2.34
C GLN A 22 -9.48 -20.18 -2.80
N LEU A 23 -8.99 -19.00 -3.25
CA LEU A 23 -9.84 -17.91 -3.74
C LEU A 23 -9.80 -17.83 -5.26
N THR A 24 -10.98 -17.80 -5.88
CA THR A 24 -11.08 -17.59 -7.33
C THR A 24 -10.87 -16.11 -7.68
N PRO A 25 -10.42 -15.78 -8.92
CA PRO A 25 -10.34 -14.39 -9.36
C PRO A 25 -11.66 -13.62 -9.25
N GLU A 26 -12.78 -14.31 -9.45
CA GLU A 26 -14.14 -13.76 -9.32
C GLU A 26 -14.45 -13.33 -7.88
N ASP A 27 -14.05 -14.14 -6.89
CA ASP A 27 -14.26 -13.81 -5.48
C ASP A 27 -13.38 -12.64 -5.06
N LEU A 28 -12.14 -12.59 -5.56
CA LEU A 28 -11.24 -11.45 -5.32
C LEU A 28 -11.81 -10.15 -5.88
N LYS A 29 -12.38 -10.17 -7.09
CA LYS A 29 -13.02 -9.00 -7.70
C LYS A 29 -14.20 -8.46 -6.89
N LYS A 30 -14.98 -9.34 -6.25
CA LYS A 30 -16.10 -8.94 -5.37
C LYS A 30 -15.65 -8.23 -4.11
N LEU A 31 -14.44 -8.53 -3.62
CA LEU A 31 -13.86 -7.95 -2.40
C LEU A 31 -13.20 -6.58 -2.67
N LEU A 32 -12.95 -6.22 -3.93
CA LEU A 32 -12.31 -4.97 -4.27
C LEU A 32 -13.24 -3.77 -4.06
N ILE A 33 -12.74 -2.75 -3.39
CA ILE A 33 -13.41 -1.46 -3.27
C ILE A 33 -13.39 -0.78 -4.64
N PRO A 34 -14.54 -0.30 -5.17
CA PRO A 34 -14.57 0.42 -6.44
C PRO A 34 -13.67 1.66 -6.40
N VAL A 35 -12.71 1.74 -7.33
CA VAL A 35 -11.77 2.85 -7.44
C VAL A 35 -11.68 3.37 -8.87
N TYR A 36 -11.47 4.68 -9.01
CA TYR A 36 -11.38 5.36 -10.29
C TYR A 36 -9.99 5.99 -10.48
N GLY A 37 -9.62 6.27 -11.74
CA GLY A 37 -8.39 6.95 -12.11
C GLY A 37 -7.25 6.00 -12.52
N VAL A 38 -6.01 6.35 -12.21
CA VAL A 38 -4.78 5.69 -12.69
C VAL A 38 -4.74 4.18 -12.40
N LEU A 39 -5.27 3.77 -11.25
CA LEU A 39 -5.54 2.36 -10.92
C LEU A 39 -7.05 2.12 -11.06
N SER A 40 -7.52 2.09 -12.29
CA SER A 40 -8.91 1.83 -12.63
C SER A 40 -9.32 0.40 -12.29
N ALA A 41 -10.63 0.15 -12.25
CA ALA A 41 -11.18 -1.20 -12.08
C ALA A 41 -10.57 -2.21 -13.08
N LYS A 42 -10.29 -1.77 -14.32
CA LYS A 42 -9.65 -2.60 -15.34
C LYS A 42 -8.27 -3.09 -14.90
N ASN A 43 -7.43 -2.21 -14.34
CA ASN A 43 -6.09 -2.56 -13.89
C ASN A 43 -6.14 -3.45 -12.64
N MET A 44 -7.06 -3.19 -11.72
CA MET A 44 -7.27 -4.02 -10.54
C MET A 44 -7.77 -5.42 -10.92
N ASN A 45 -8.71 -5.51 -11.85
CA ASN A 45 -9.20 -6.78 -12.36
C ASN A 45 -8.09 -7.58 -13.07
N ALA A 46 -7.24 -6.94 -13.87
CA ALA A 46 -6.10 -7.59 -14.49
C ALA A 46 -5.13 -8.19 -13.45
N LEU A 47 -4.89 -7.47 -12.35
CA LEU A 47 -4.09 -7.97 -11.22
C LEU A 47 -4.79 -9.14 -10.48
N ALA A 48 -6.13 -9.09 -10.35
CA ALA A 48 -6.90 -10.17 -9.75
C ALA A 48 -6.90 -11.45 -10.61
N ASP A 49 -6.86 -11.31 -11.93
CA ASP A 49 -6.88 -12.42 -12.89
C ASP A 49 -5.55 -13.18 -13.00
N THR A 50 -4.45 -12.67 -12.44
CA THR A 50 -3.15 -13.36 -12.43
C THR A 50 -3.24 -14.72 -11.73
N ARG A 51 -2.48 -15.70 -12.21
CA ARG A 51 -2.57 -17.09 -11.70
C ARG A 51 -1.80 -17.33 -10.40
N GLY A 52 -0.85 -16.45 -10.07
CA GLY A 52 -0.02 -16.61 -8.88
C GLY A 52 0.72 -15.35 -8.50
N LEU A 53 1.53 -15.43 -7.44
CA LEU A 53 2.29 -14.30 -6.91
C LEU A 53 3.31 -13.76 -7.92
N ASP A 54 4.03 -14.63 -8.64
CA ASP A 54 5.08 -14.20 -9.59
C ASP A 54 4.50 -13.40 -10.76
N GLU A 55 3.38 -13.85 -11.31
CA GLU A 55 2.70 -13.14 -12.39
C GLU A 55 2.11 -11.81 -11.89
N PHE A 56 1.54 -11.82 -10.70
CA PHE A 56 1.07 -10.61 -10.02
C PHE A 56 2.20 -9.59 -9.85
N LEU A 57 3.35 -10.00 -9.31
CA LEU A 57 4.49 -9.13 -9.07
C LEU A 57 5.07 -8.56 -10.37
N LYS A 58 5.16 -9.37 -11.43
CA LYS A 58 5.60 -8.88 -12.74
C LYS A 58 4.67 -7.80 -13.27
N LEU A 59 3.36 -8.05 -13.25
CA LEU A 59 2.36 -7.09 -13.73
C LEU A 59 2.28 -5.84 -12.86
N TYR A 60 2.38 -6.01 -11.53
CA TYR A 60 2.39 -4.92 -10.56
C TYR A 60 3.59 -4.00 -10.75
N ASN A 61 4.81 -4.57 -10.78
CA ASN A 61 6.07 -3.82 -10.86
C ASN A 61 6.26 -3.15 -12.22
N ALA A 62 5.86 -3.80 -13.31
CA ALA A 62 5.89 -3.22 -14.66
C ALA A 62 4.81 -2.13 -14.85
N GLY A 63 3.75 -2.18 -14.07
CA GLY A 63 2.61 -1.28 -14.17
C GLY A 63 2.77 0.03 -13.40
N ARG A 64 1.77 0.90 -13.53
CA ARG A 64 1.70 2.16 -12.78
C ARG A 64 1.60 1.97 -11.26
N ALA A 65 1.14 0.81 -10.80
CA ALA A 65 1.09 0.49 -9.38
C ALA A 65 2.49 0.49 -8.77
N GLY A 66 3.44 -0.23 -9.36
CA GLY A 66 4.83 -0.25 -8.92
C GLY A 66 5.52 1.11 -9.01
N GLN A 67 5.22 1.90 -10.04
CA GLN A 67 5.77 3.26 -10.20
C GLN A 67 5.27 4.25 -9.13
N VAL A 68 4.00 4.15 -8.75
CA VAL A 68 3.38 5.09 -7.80
C VAL A 68 3.61 4.68 -6.35
N TYR A 69 3.44 3.41 -6.03
CA TYR A 69 3.48 2.90 -4.65
C TYR A 69 4.78 2.19 -4.29
N GLY A 70 5.71 2.04 -5.24
CA GLY A 70 6.97 1.32 -5.08
C GLY A 70 6.89 -0.13 -5.54
N ALA A 71 8.04 -0.67 -5.95
CA ALA A 71 8.15 -2.07 -6.32
C ALA A 71 7.94 -2.98 -5.11
N ARG A 72 7.38 -4.17 -5.33
CA ARG A 72 7.20 -5.22 -4.32
C ARG A 72 7.97 -6.47 -4.71
N SER A 73 8.37 -7.25 -3.72
CA SER A 73 9.01 -8.55 -3.88
C SER A 73 8.12 -9.67 -3.33
N ALA A 74 8.58 -10.91 -3.45
CA ALA A 74 7.91 -12.06 -2.84
C ALA A 74 8.15 -12.16 -1.32
N ASP A 75 8.87 -11.21 -0.72
CA ASP A 75 9.13 -11.18 0.71
C ASP A 75 7.81 -10.97 1.48
N PRO A 76 7.48 -11.82 2.47
CA PRO A 76 6.33 -11.63 3.34
C PRO A 76 6.29 -10.25 4.02
N ALA A 77 7.45 -9.62 4.25
CA ALA A 77 7.53 -8.26 4.79
C ALA A 77 6.84 -7.22 3.89
N ASP A 78 6.81 -7.42 2.58
CA ASP A 78 6.11 -6.54 1.63
C ASP A 78 4.57 -6.62 1.73
N ALA A 79 4.05 -7.65 2.40
CA ALA A 79 2.62 -7.78 2.73
C ALA A 79 2.24 -7.10 4.05
N SER A 80 3.23 -6.53 4.77
CA SER A 80 3.02 -5.92 6.08
C SER A 80 2.26 -4.59 6.01
N GLU A 81 1.60 -4.22 7.10
CA GLU A 81 0.97 -2.90 7.26
C GLU A 81 1.99 -1.76 7.13
N VAL A 82 3.24 -1.99 7.54
CA VAL A 82 4.33 -1.02 7.41
C VAL A 82 4.62 -0.72 5.95
N SER A 83 4.67 -1.76 5.09
CA SER A 83 4.87 -1.59 3.65
C SER A 83 3.73 -0.80 3.00
N GLU A 84 2.48 -1.11 3.38
CA GLU A 84 1.30 -0.37 2.90
C GLU A 84 1.35 1.11 3.31
N THR A 85 1.73 1.37 4.54
CA THR A 85 1.80 2.72 5.08
C THR A 85 2.95 3.53 4.45
N ARG A 86 4.09 2.90 4.16
CA ARG A 86 5.18 3.53 3.38
C ARG A 86 4.75 3.87 1.96
N ALA A 87 3.96 3.02 1.32
CA ALA A 87 3.39 3.32 0.01
C ALA A 87 2.43 4.52 0.08
N LEU A 88 1.61 4.61 1.13
CA LEU A 88 0.73 5.75 1.39
C LEU A 88 1.52 7.05 1.61
N TYR A 89 2.58 7.00 2.40
CA TYR A 89 3.47 8.14 2.65
C TYR A 89 4.06 8.68 1.33
N ARG A 90 4.66 7.81 0.51
CA ARG A 90 5.24 8.20 -0.79
C ARG A 90 4.20 8.81 -1.73
N ALA A 91 3.01 8.24 -1.78
CA ALA A 91 1.93 8.75 -2.61
C ALA A 91 1.42 10.10 -2.10
N ALA A 92 1.29 10.28 -0.79
CA ALA A 92 0.89 11.55 -0.19
C ALA A 92 1.94 12.65 -0.43
N GLN A 93 3.23 12.34 -0.29
CA GLN A 93 4.31 13.29 -0.63
C GLN A 93 4.26 13.74 -2.09
N LYS A 94 4.08 12.81 -3.03
CA LYS A 94 3.95 13.15 -4.45
C LYS A 94 2.73 14.06 -4.70
N LEU A 95 1.61 13.78 -4.08
CA LEU A 95 0.40 14.61 -4.21
C LEU A 95 0.59 16.00 -3.58
N LEU A 96 1.28 16.09 -2.45
CA LEU A 96 1.59 17.36 -1.80
C LEU A 96 2.44 18.28 -2.71
N HIS A 97 3.43 17.71 -3.41
CA HIS A 97 4.37 18.48 -4.23
C HIS A 97 3.88 18.75 -5.65
N PHE A 98 3.10 17.84 -6.23
CA PHE A 98 2.79 17.89 -7.66
C PHE A 98 1.29 18.11 -7.97
N SER A 99 0.42 18.17 -6.97
CA SER A 99 -0.99 18.45 -7.22
C SER A 99 -1.26 19.95 -7.27
N SER A 100 -1.98 20.38 -8.27
CA SER A 100 -2.50 21.76 -8.38
C SER A 100 -3.89 21.95 -7.75
N THR A 101 -4.51 20.87 -7.27
CA THR A 101 -5.86 20.90 -6.69
C THR A 101 -5.78 21.10 -5.17
N PRO A 102 -6.26 22.24 -4.62
CA PRO A 102 -6.14 22.54 -3.19
C PRO A 102 -6.71 21.45 -2.26
N GLN A 103 -7.83 20.84 -2.64
CA GLN A 103 -8.46 19.77 -1.87
C GLN A 103 -7.57 18.52 -1.79
N THR A 104 -6.86 18.19 -2.89
CA THR A 104 -5.93 17.07 -2.93
C THR A 104 -4.68 17.35 -2.08
N VAL A 105 -4.16 18.59 -2.13
CA VAL A 105 -3.03 19.03 -1.30
C VAL A 105 -3.40 18.96 0.18
N LEU A 106 -4.57 19.46 0.56
CA LEU A 106 -5.05 19.39 1.94
C LEU A 106 -5.22 17.93 2.42
N ALA A 107 -5.82 17.08 1.59
CA ALA A 107 -5.98 15.66 1.92
C ALA A 107 -4.62 14.94 2.08
N ALA A 108 -3.64 15.26 1.22
CA ALA A 108 -2.28 14.74 1.33
C ALA A 108 -1.59 15.21 2.61
N LEU A 109 -1.74 16.48 2.96
CA LEU A 109 -1.19 17.06 4.20
C LEU A 109 -1.78 16.36 5.44
N LEU A 110 -3.10 16.20 5.49
CA LEU A 110 -3.76 15.50 6.60
C LEU A 110 -3.31 14.03 6.70
N CYS A 111 -3.13 13.36 5.57
CA CYS A 111 -2.60 12.01 5.53
C CYS A 111 -1.18 11.95 6.13
N LEU A 112 -0.29 12.84 5.71
CA LEU A 112 1.08 12.92 6.24
C LEU A 112 1.11 13.24 7.75
N ALA A 113 0.27 14.17 8.20
CA ALA A 113 0.17 14.51 9.63
C ALA A 113 -0.31 13.30 10.48
N ASN A 114 -1.25 12.50 9.98
CA ASN A 114 -1.69 11.28 10.66
C ASN A 114 -0.58 10.21 10.71
N LEU A 115 0.19 10.07 9.65
CA LEU A 115 1.34 9.15 9.60
C LEU A 115 2.42 9.60 10.59
N GLU A 116 2.73 10.89 10.64
CA GLU A 116 3.68 11.48 11.59
C GLU A 116 3.24 11.24 13.04
N ARG A 117 1.98 11.51 13.35
CA ARG A 117 1.41 11.20 14.67
C ARG A 117 1.60 9.72 15.04
N SER A 118 1.35 8.82 14.09
CA SER A 118 1.53 7.38 14.30
C SER A 118 3.00 7.02 14.55
N ASN A 119 3.94 7.65 13.83
CA ASN A 119 5.37 7.46 14.05
C ASN A 119 5.80 7.93 15.43
N ILE A 120 5.31 9.08 15.89
CA ILE A 120 5.59 9.60 17.25
C ILE A 120 5.11 8.58 18.30
N ILE A 121 3.90 8.04 18.15
CA ILE A 121 3.37 7.02 19.05
C ILE A 121 4.27 5.78 19.06
N ASN A 122 4.68 5.29 17.87
CA ASN A 122 5.55 4.12 17.76
C ASN A 122 6.90 4.34 18.44
N VAL A 123 7.48 5.55 18.34
CA VAL A 123 8.73 5.90 19.03
C VAL A 123 8.52 5.90 20.56
N ILE A 124 7.47 6.54 21.04
CA ILE A 124 7.17 6.61 22.49
C ILE A 124 6.97 5.20 23.06
N GLU A 125 6.17 4.38 22.39
CA GLU A 125 5.93 2.99 22.80
C GLU A 125 7.20 2.13 22.72
N GLY A 126 7.99 2.28 21.65
CA GLY A 126 9.25 1.58 21.49
C GLY A 126 10.23 1.88 22.63
N VAL A 127 10.38 3.16 22.99
CA VAL A 127 11.20 3.57 24.15
C VAL A 127 10.64 3.00 25.46
N ARG A 128 9.32 3.06 25.64
CA ARG A 128 8.65 2.51 26.81
C ARG A 128 8.88 1.03 26.99
N TYR A 129 8.92 0.27 25.89
CA TYR A 129 9.19 -1.18 25.91
C TYR A 129 10.69 -1.52 25.86
N GLY A 130 11.57 -0.54 25.88
CA GLY A 130 13.02 -0.76 25.89
C GLY A 130 13.57 -1.32 24.57
N LEU A 131 12.90 -1.07 23.44
CA LEU A 131 13.36 -1.49 22.13
C LEU A 131 14.62 -0.72 21.71
N SER A 132 15.50 -1.36 20.94
CA SER A 132 16.67 -0.68 20.38
C SER A 132 16.25 0.34 19.31
N PRO A 133 17.09 1.36 19.02
CA PRO A 133 16.82 2.34 17.96
C PRO A 133 16.56 1.68 16.60
N GLU A 134 17.26 0.59 16.29
CA GLU A 134 17.09 -0.17 15.04
C GLU A 134 15.70 -0.84 14.98
N GLN A 135 15.27 -1.43 16.10
CA GLN A 135 13.94 -2.02 16.21
C GLN A 135 12.83 -0.95 16.07
N ILE A 136 12.99 0.21 16.73
CA ILE A 136 12.05 1.32 16.61
C ILE A 136 12.00 1.82 15.16
N SER A 137 13.15 1.98 14.50
CA SER A 137 13.25 2.44 13.12
C SER A 137 12.51 1.51 12.14
N ALA A 138 12.47 0.21 12.40
CA ALA A 138 11.75 -0.74 11.55
C ALA A 138 10.23 -0.50 11.51
N PHE A 139 9.65 0.08 12.57
CA PHE A 139 8.23 0.40 12.67
C PHE A 139 7.85 1.78 12.11
N LEU A 140 8.84 2.62 11.72
CA LEU A 140 8.55 3.93 11.17
C LEU A 140 8.02 3.84 9.75
N LYS A 141 7.08 4.72 9.45
CA LYS A 141 6.25 4.72 8.23
C LYS A 141 6.73 5.78 7.21
N TYR A 142 8.03 5.79 6.94
CA TYR A 142 8.66 6.70 5.97
C TYR A 142 9.07 5.99 4.68
#